data_6795f1692dc815d5d685596512bc919a
#
_entry.id   6795f1692dc815d5d685596512bc919a
#
_cell.length_a   1.000
_cell.length_b   1.000
_cell.length_c   1.000
_cell.angle_alpha   90.00
_cell.angle_beta   90.00
_cell.angle_gamma   90.00
#
_symmetry.space_group_name_H-M   'P 1'
#
loop_
_entity.id
_entity.type
_entity.pdbx_description
1 polymer ?
#
loop_
_entity_poly.entity_id
_entity_poly.type
_entity_poly.pdbx_seq_one_letter_code
_entity_poly.pdbx_strand_id
1 'polypeptide(L)'
;EMHWESAIKAAGQLDIKAVDAAKAEMVAGQPFTPRIPDNWRYSEQGVFGSDSAGNERKICPVPVILTRQLVDVDEGTEKIELAFKRGDGWRTIIAERSTVFQRTKITGLADAGLPVSSENAKDLVRYLFDMEAANMGILPTVKSVSRLGWIGKDKFLPGVSEGIVLDIDSKKAMVKLANGFCENGSFDAWKIGIDHHVRKNLIARLMLAGSFASSLLTMIGHRNFIIHVWGASRGGKTAALKAALSVWGHPESIM
;
A
#
# COMPACT_ATOMS: atom_id res chain seq x y z
N GLU A 1 -45.76 15.73 26.69
CA GLU A 1 -45.70 14.55 25.80
C GLU A 1 -44.36 14.43 25.03
N MET A 2 -43.48 15.43 25.03
CA MET A 2 -42.22 15.42 24.29
C MET A 2 -40.99 14.88 25.07
N HIS A 3 -41.12 14.49 26.32
CA HIS A 3 -39.99 14.13 27.17
C HIS A 3 -39.60 12.63 27.12
N TRP A 4 -40.51 11.73 26.84
CA TRP A 4 -40.26 10.30 26.91
C TRP A 4 -39.59 9.77 25.60
N GLU A 5 -39.94 10.30 24.44
CA GLU A 5 -39.34 9.90 23.17
C GLU A 5 -37.86 10.30 23.07
N SER A 6 -37.51 11.48 23.61
CA SER A 6 -36.12 11.88 23.69
C SER A 6 -35.34 11.05 24.71
N ALA A 7 -35.98 10.61 25.80
CA ALA A 7 -35.37 9.74 26.79
C ALA A 7 -35.11 8.31 26.26
N ILE A 8 -36.07 7.74 25.52
CA ILE A 8 -35.89 6.42 24.85
C ILE A 8 -34.83 6.49 23.76
N LYS A 9 -34.80 7.57 22.98
CA LYS A 9 -33.79 7.77 21.95
C LYS A 9 -32.39 7.98 22.52
N ALA A 10 -32.30 8.66 23.65
CA ALA A 10 -31.06 8.85 24.40
C ALA A 10 -30.58 7.55 25.09
N ALA A 11 -31.51 6.78 25.67
CA ALA A 11 -31.20 5.47 26.29
C ALA A 11 -30.78 4.45 25.22
N GLY A 12 -31.47 4.37 24.08
CA GLY A 12 -31.10 3.49 22.97
C GLY A 12 -29.75 3.89 22.32
N GLN A 13 -29.45 5.18 22.22
CA GLN A 13 -28.15 5.66 21.73
C GLN A 13 -27.02 5.47 22.76
N LEU A 14 -27.34 5.56 24.07
CA LEU A 14 -26.35 5.29 25.12
C LEU A 14 -26.01 3.80 25.23
N ASP A 15 -27.00 2.91 25.10
CA ASP A 15 -26.76 1.47 25.11
C ASP A 15 -25.96 1.00 23.89
N ILE A 16 -26.27 1.51 22.71
CA ILE A 16 -25.53 1.17 21.49
C ILE A 16 -24.10 1.71 21.58
N LYS A 17 -23.91 2.96 22.00
CA LYS A 17 -22.58 3.55 22.18
C LYS A 17 -21.79 2.91 23.32
N ALA A 18 -22.43 2.50 24.40
CA ALA A 18 -21.79 1.83 25.54
C ALA A 18 -21.39 0.39 25.18
N VAL A 19 -22.23 -0.32 24.43
CA VAL A 19 -21.94 -1.67 23.92
C VAL A 19 -20.84 -1.63 22.85
N ASP A 20 -20.87 -0.66 21.94
CA ASP A 20 -19.79 -0.47 20.94
C ASP A 20 -18.49 0.04 21.59
N ALA A 21 -18.57 0.89 22.63
CA ALA A 21 -17.39 1.36 23.36
C ALA A 21 -16.79 0.29 24.28
N ALA A 22 -17.61 -0.59 24.87
CA ALA A 22 -17.12 -1.71 25.68
C ALA A 22 -16.49 -2.84 24.85
N LYS A 23 -16.88 -2.95 23.58
CA LYS A 23 -16.27 -3.92 22.62
C LYS A 23 -15.01 -3.39 21.93
N ALA A 24 -14.79 -2.09 21.93
CA ALA A 24 -13.60 -1.47 21.37
C ALA A 24 -12.66 -1.03 22.51
N GLU A 25 -11.92 -1.94 23.11
CA GLU A 25 -10.64 -1.56 23.70
C GLU A 25 -9.78 -1.01 22.55
N MET A 26 -9.83 0.32 22.37
CA MET A 26 -9.05 0.98 21.33
C MET A 26 -7.57 0.79 21.64
N VAL A 27 -6.90 0.02 20.82
CA VAL A 27 -5.45 -0.13 20.90
C VAL A 27 -4.80 1.17 20.45
N ALA A 28 -3.93 1.72 21.28
CA ALA A 28 -3.32 3.02 21.06
C ALA A 28 -2.65 3.12 19.67
N GLY A 29 -2.95 4.17 18.92
CA GLY A 29 -2.37 4.46 17.62
C GLY A 29 -2.81 3.54 16.49
N GLN A 30 -3.90 2.77 16.65
CA GLN A 30 -4.41 1.90 15.59
C GLN A 30 -4.81 2.71 14.34
N PRO A 31 -4.45 2.23 13.13
CA PRO A 31 -4.71 2.98 11.89
C PRO A 31 -6.17 2.94 11.42
N PHE A 32 -6.99 2.06 11.98
CA PHE A 32 -8.40 1.89 11.68
C PHE A 32 -9.13 1.37 12.92
N THR A 33 -10.38 1.78 13.11
CA THR A 33 -11.23 1.32 14.23
C THR A 33 -12.25 0.32 13.70
N PRO A 34 -11.97 -1.01 13.77
CA PRO A 34 -12.87 -2.02 13.28
C PRO A 34 -14.01 -2.31 14.26
N ARG A 35 -15.12 -2.82 13.75
CA ARG A 35 -16.09 -3.56 14.57
C ARG A 35 -15.52 -4.92 14.87
N ILE A 36 -15.47 -5.30 16.13
CA ILE A 36 -14.99 -6.62 16.55
C ILE A 36 -16.15 -7.59 16.59
N PRO A 37 -16.08 -8.77 15.91
CA PRO A 37 -17.14 -9.76 15.92
C PRO A 37 -17.36 -10.36 17.33
N ASP A 38 -18.59 -10.77 17.65
CA ASP A 38 -19.01 -11.16 19.01
C ASP A 38 -18.18 -12.25 19.69
N ASN A 39 -17.64 -13.21 18.92
CA ASN A 39 -16.85 -14.33 19.44
C ASN A 39 -15.37 -14.01 19.64
N TRP A 40 -14.97 -12.76 19.43
CA TRP A 40 -13.60 -12.33 19.47
C TRP A 40 -13.41 -11.13 20.41
N ARG A 41 -12.27 -11.11 21.07
CA ARG A 41 -11.81 -9.96 21.85
C ARG A 41 -10.48 -9.47 21.28
N TYR A 42 -10.37 -8.17 21.13
CA TYR A 42 -9.21 -7.47 20.60
C TYR A 42 -8.74 -6.45 21.63
N SER A 43 -7.46 -6.50 21.99
CA SER A 43 -6.88 -5.61 23.01
C SER A 43 -5.38 -5.40 22.77
N GLU A 44 -4.74 -4.55 23.57
CA GLU A 44 -3.27 -4.39 23.60
C GLU A 44 -2.52 -5.71 23.80
N GLN A 45 -3.14 -6.67 24.48
CA GLN A 45 -2.55 -7.98 24.77
C GLN A 45 -2.65 -8.97 23.62
N GLY A 46 -3.36 -8.60 22.53
CA GLY A 46 -3.53 -9.43 21.36
C GLY A 46 -4.99 -9.72 20.98
N VAL A 47 -5.16 -10.80 20.24
CA VAL A 47 -6.46 -11.31 19.79
C VAL A 47 -6.80 -12.57 20.56
N PHE A 48 -8.04 -12.64 21.03
CA PHE A 48 -8.58 -13.78 21.80
C PHE A 48 -9.88 -14.24 21.14
N GLY A 49 -10.09 -15.56 21.11
CA GLY A 49 -11.32 -16.19 20.65
C GLY A 49 -11.97 -16.97 21.79
N SER A 50 -13.29 -17.05 21.79
CA SER A 50 -14.05 -17.88 22.75
C SER A 50 -14.40 -19.21 22.12
N ASP A 51 -14.24 -20.30 22.90
CA ASP A 51 -14.74 -21.63 22.51
C ASP A 51 -16.24 -21.74 22.77
N SER A 52 -16.84 -22.88 22.38
CA SER A 52 -18.26 -23.16 22.59
C SER A 52 -18.67 -23.25 24.07
N ALA A 53 -17.72 -23.40 24.96
CA ALA A 53 -17.94 -23.41 26.41
C ALA A 53 -17.74 -22.03 27.05
N GLY A 54 -17.39 -21.01 26.25
CA GLY A 54 -17.13 -19.65 26.73
C GLY A 54 -15.71 -19.43 27.27
N ASN A 55 -14.81 -20.43 27.16
CA ASN A 55 -13.43 -20.25 27.61
C ASN A 55 -12.65 -19.41 26.60
N GLU A 56 -11.96 -18.40 27.10
CA GLU A 56 -11.16 -17.49 26.28
C GLU A 56 -9.78 -18.12 26.01
N ARG A 57 -9.37 -18.10 24.73
CA ARG A 57 -8.05 -18.55 24.29
C ARG A 57 -7.35 -17.47 23.50
N LYS A 58 -6.09 -17.21 23.79
CA LYS A 58 -5.26 -16.28 23.01
C LYS A 58 -4.92 -16.90 21.66
N ILE A 59 -5.28 -16.18 20.58
CA ILE A 59 -5.09 -16.62 19.20
C ILE A 59 -3.85 -15.95 18.59
N CYS A 60 -3.66 -14.66 18.86
CA CYS A 60 -2.49 -13.93 18.42
C CYS A 60 -1.90 -13.11 19.59
N PRO A 61 -0.58 -13.15 19.79
CA PRO A 61 0.05 -12.43 20.91
C PRO A 61 0.06 -10.92 20.78
N VAL A 62 -0.29 -10.39 19.61
CA VAL A 62 -0.38 -8.96 19.35
C VAL A 62 -1.73 -8.62 18.71
N PRO A 63 -2.21 -7.38 18.83
CA PRO A 63 -3.38 -6.94 18.08
C PRO A 63 -3.11 -6.97 16.58
N VAL A 64 -4.06 -7.51 15.83
CA VAL A 64 -4.07 -7.59 14.37
C VAL A 64 -5.43 -7.16 13.86
N ILE A 65 -5.47 -6.27 12.88
CA ILE A 65 -6.69 -5.76 12.25
C ILE A 65 -6.56 -5.69 10.73
N LEU A 66 -7.71 -5.71 10.05
CA LEU A 66 -7.83 -5.31 8.66
C LEU A 66 -7.97 -3.79 8.62
N THR A 67 -7.27 -3.11 7.72
CA THR A 67 -7.30 -1.64 7.63
C THR A 67 -7.95 -1.13 6.36
N ARG A 68 -7.78 -1.82 5.25
CA ARG A 68 -8.40 -1.49 3.96
C ARG A 68 -8.32 -2.64 2.97
N GLN A 69 -9.18 -2.57 1.96
CA GLN A 69 -9.12 -3.40 0.77
C GLN A 69 -8.46 -2.62 -0.36
N LEU A 70 -7.63 -3.29 -1.14
CA LEU A 70 -7.01 -2.73 -2.34
C LEU A 70 -7.56 -3.48 -3.55
N VAL A 71 -8.01 -2.72 -4.55
CA VAL A 71 -8.48 -3.29 -5.82
C VAL A 71 -7.53 -2.86 -6.92
N ASP A 72 -6.84 -3.83 -7.52
CA ASP A 72 -5.94 -3.56 -8.65
C ASP A 72 -6.74 -3.07 -9.86
N VAL A 73 -6.34 -1.92 -10.42
CA VAL A 73 -7.08 -1.27 -11.50
C VAL A 73 -6.90 -1.98 -12.84
N ASP A 74 -5.77 -2.67 -13.03
CA ASP A 74 -5.46 -3.36 -14.28
C ASP A 74 -6.08 -4.76 -14.34
N GLU A 75 -6.00 -5.51 -13.21
CA GLU A 75 -6.40 -6.91 -13.15
C GLU A 75 -7.75 -7.13 -12.44
N GLY A 76 -8.22 -6.14 -11.69
CA GLY A 76 -9.42 -6.27 -10.86
C GLY A 76 -9.24 -7.24 -9.68
N THR A 77 -8.02 -7.66 -9.40
CA THR A 77 -7.72 -8.52 -8.24
C THR A 77 -7.79 -7.73 -6.94
N GLU A 78 -8.14 -8.42 -5.85
CA GLU A 78 -8.27 -7.81 -4.54
C GLU A 78 -7.14 -8.25 -3.61
N LYS A 79 -6.58 -7.29 -2.91
CA LYS A 79 -5.64 -7.49 -1.81
C LYS A 79 -6.19 -6.88 -0.53
N ILE A 80 -5.65 -7.31 0.60
CA ILE A 80 -6.02 -6.81 1.92
C ILE A 80 -4.80 -6.28 2.62
N GLU A 81 -4.94 -5.13 3.23
CA GLU A 81 -3.94 -4.59 4.14
C GLU A 81 -4.29 -5.00 5.56
N LEU A 82 -3.33 -5.65 6.20
CA LEU A 82 -3.33 -6.01 7.61
C LEU A 82 -2.46 -5.03 8.38
N ALA A 83 -2.90 -4.59 9.54
CA ALA A 83 -2.06 -3.91 10.50
C ALA A 83 -1.92 -4.74 11.78
N PHE A 84 -0.71 -4.79 12.34
CA PHE A 84 -0.41 -5.48 13.59
C PHE A 84 0.59 -4.67 14.41
N LYS A 85 0.49 -4.78 15.72
CA LYS A 85 1.38 -4.07 16.64
C LYS A 85 2.72 -4.82 16.78
N ARG A 86 3.82 -4.09 16.73
CA ARG A 86 5.15 -4.64 16.99
C ARG A 86 5.99 -3.63 17.76
N GLY A 87 6.29 -3.96 19.04
CA GLY A 87 6.81 -2.97 19.97
C GLY A 87 5.80 -1.85 20.18
N ASP A 88 6.25 -0.61 20.13
CA ASP A 88 5.40 0.57 20.34
C ASP A 88 4.68 1.06 19.08
N GLY A 89 4.91 0.40 17.91
CA GLY A 89 4.39 0.85 16.62
C GLY A 89 3.52 -0.15 15.91
N TRP A 90 2.71 0.36 14.98
CA TRP A 90 1.95 -0.43 14.04
C TRP A 90 2.76 -0.68 12.77
N ARG A 91 2.67 -1.90 12.26
CA ARG A 91 3.20 -2.29 10.95
C ARG A 91 2.06 -2.74 10.06
N THR A 92 2.16 -2.45 8.78
CA THR A 92 1.20 -2.87 7.76
C THR A 92 1.81 -3.86 6.78
N ILE A 93 1.00 -4.79 6.32
CA ILE A 93 1.33 -5.75 5.26
C ILE A 93 0.16 -5.75 4.27
N ILE A 94 0.46 -5.60 2.99
CA ILE A 94 -0.49 -5.83 1.91
C ILE A 94 -0.28 -7.26 1.41
N ALA A 95 -1.34 -8.04 1.34
CA ALA A 95 -1.28 -9.43 0.89
C ALA A 95 -2.51 -9.80 0.05
N GLU A 96 -2.33 -10.75 -0.84
CA GLU A 96 -3.41 -11.38 -1.61
C GLU A 96 -4.48 -11.92 -0.68
N ARG A 97 -5.75 -11.77 -1.04
CA ARG A 97 -6.87 -12.37 -0.28
C ARG A 97 -6.66 -13.87 -0.05
N SER A 98 -6.18 -14.57 -1.07
CA SER A 98 -5.86 -16.00 -0.97
C SER A 98 -4.77 -16.32 0.04
N THR A 99 -3.87 -15.39 0.31
CA THR A 99 -2.83 -15.54 1.33
C THR A 99 -3.40 -15.33 2.73
N VAL A 100 -4.22 -14.29 2.91
CA VAL A 100 -4.79 -13.93 4.21
C VAL A 100 -5.80 -14.98 4.70
N PHE A 101 -6.64 -15.52 3.80
CA PHE A 101 -7.75 -16.41 4.15
C PHE A 101 -7.47 -17.92 3.93
N GLN A 102 -6.23 -18.29 3.64
CA GLN A 102 -5.83 -19.69 3.57
C GLN A 102 -4.81 -20.03 4.67
N ARG A 103 -5.14 -21.07 5.48
CA ARG A 103 -4.31 -21.50 6.62
C ARG A 103 -2.87 -21.85 6.27
N THR A 104 -2.67 -22.43 5.09
CA THR A 104 -1.33 -22.82 4.62
C THR A 104 -0.52 -21.65 4.06
N LYS A 105 -1.18 -20.62 3.58
CA LYS A 105 -0.50 -19.46 2.97
C LYS A 105 -0.24 -18.34 3.98
N ILE A 106 -1.14 -18.11 4.94
CA ILE A 106 -1.00 -17.05 5.92
C ILE A 106 0.29 -17.17 6.76
N THR A 107 0.78 -18.39 6.95
CA THR A 107 2.05 -18.64 7.64
C THR A 107 3.25 -17.98 6.96
N GLY A 108 3.20 -17.76 5.65
CA GLY A 108 4.22 -17.02 4.91
C GLY A 108 4.33 -15.54 5.32
N LEU A 109 3.28 -14.98 5.92
CA LEU A 109 3.33 -13.61 6.44
C LEU A 109 4.18 -13.49 7.73
N ALA A 110 4.62 -14.60 8.31
CA ALA A 110 5.59 -14.61 9.40
C ALA A 110 6.92 -13.96 8.99
N ASP A 111 7.34 -14.12 7.73
CA ASP A 111 8.56 -13.49 7.19
C ASP A 111 8.45 -11.95 7.18
N ALA A 112 7.24 -11.42 7.02
CA ALA A 112 6.96 -9.99 7.12
C ALA A 112 6.75 -9.52 8.57
N GLY A 113 6.78 -10.47 9.53
CA GLY A 113 6.76 -10.22 10.97
C GLY A 113 5.39 -10.35 11.63
N LEU A 114 4.38 -10.83 10.93
CA LEU A 114 3.10 -11.20 11.54
C LEU A 114 3.31 -12.40 12.47
N PRO A 115 2.83 -12.37 13.74
CA PRO A 115 2.98 -13.49 14.66
C PRO A 115 2.00 -14.62 14.32
N VAL A 116 2.30 -15.36 13.26
CA VAL A 116 1.53 -16.50 12.77
C VAL A 116 2.42 -17.73 12.66
N SER A 117 1.88 -18.90 12.99
CA SER A 117 2.51 -20.19 12.86
C SER A 117 1.48 -21.22 12.43
N SER A 118 1.88 -22.46 12.18
CA SER A 118 0.96 -23.57 11.90
C SER A 118 -0.08 -23.80 13.01
N GLU A 119 0.28 -23.49 14.24
CA GLU A 119 -0.56 -23.71 15.43
C GLU A 119 -1.75 -22.74 15.50
N ASN A 120 -1.51 -21.45 15.21
CA ASN A 120 -2.54 -20.42 15.33
C ASN A 120 -3.16 -19.99 14.00
N ALA A 121 -2.63 -20.44 12.87
CA ALA A 121 -3.08 -20.02 11.54
C ALA A 121 -4.57 -20.27 11.29
N LYS A 122 -5.11 -21.40 11.79
CA LYS A 122 -6.54 -21.72 11.63
C LYS A 122 -7.45 -20.68 12.29
N ASP A 123 -7.14 -20.34 13.51
CA ASP A 123 -7.96 -19.46 14.32
C ASP A 123 -7.75 -18.00 13.91
N LEU A 124 -6.52 -17.64 13.52
CA LEU A 124 -6.23 -16.31 13.00
C LEU A 124 -6.95 -16.04 11.66
N VAL A 125 -6.95 -17.02 10.74
CA VAL A 125 -7.71 -16.92 9.47
C VAL A 125 -9.20 -16.74 9.75
N ARG A 126 -9.76 -17.51 10.69
CA ARG A 126 -11.16 -17.39 11.06
C ARG A 126 -11.48 -16.02 11.65
N TYR A 127 -10.66 -15.54 12.56
CA TYR A 127 -10.79 -14.20 13.12
C TYR A 127 -10.79 -13.09 12.04
N LEU A 128 -9.83 -13.16 11.12
CA LEU A 128 -9.72 -12.17 10.04
C LEU A 128 -10.92 -12.22 9.08
N PHE A 129 -11.43 -13.41 8.81
CA PHE A 129 -12.62 -13.60 7.98
C PHE A 129 -13.88 -13.05 8.66
N ASP A 130 -14.08 -13.37 9.94
CA ASP A 130 -15.21 -12.85 10.72
C ASP A 130 -15.11 -11.32 10.87
N MET A 131 -13.88 -10.78 11.05
CA MET A 131 -13.63 -9.35 11.09
C MET A 131 -13.98 -8.67 9.77
N GLU A 132 -13.60 -9.24 8.62
CA GLU A 132 -13.98 -8.69 7.32
C GLU A 132 -15.50 -8.65 7.17
N ALA A 133 -16.19 -9.74 7.51
CA ALA A 133 -17.64 -9.81 7.44
C ALA A 133 -18.33 -8.75 8.33
N ALA A 134 -17.86 -8.56 9.56
CA ALA A 134 -18.39 -7.56 10.49
C ALA A 134 -18.13 -6.10 10.03
N ASN A 135 -17.11 -5.90 9.20
CA ASN A 135 -16.71 -4.59 8.71
C ASN A 135 -17.06 -4.35 7.23
N MET A 136 -17.86 -5.23 6.64
CA MET A 136 -18.34 -5.06 5.27
C MET A 136 -19.07 -3.73 5.12
N GLY A 137 -18.66 -2.90 4.16
CA GLY A 137 -19.21 -1.57 3.92
C GLY A 137 -18.62 -0.43 4.76
N ILE A 138 -17.81 -0.71 5.78
CA ILE A 138 -17.06 0.32 6.53
C ILE A 138 -15.53 0.21 6.31
N LEU A 139 -15.05 -0.97 5.91
CA LEU A 139 -13.64 -1.15 5.54
C LEU A 139 -13.33 -0.33 4.28
N PRO A 140 -12.37 0.62 4.34
CA PRO A 140 -12.04 1.45 3.20
C PRO A 140 -11.59 0.62 2.00
N THR A 141 -12.13 0.90 0.82
CA THR A 141 -11.67 0.31 -0.43
C THR A 141 -10.91 1.36 -1.22
N VAL A 142 -9.66 1.06 -1.58
CA VAL A 142 -8.79 1.94 -2.35
C VAL A 142 -8.35 1.26 -3.64
N LYS A 143 -8.17 2.06 -4.67
CA LYS A 143 -7.59 1.58 -5.93
C LYS A 143 -6.09 1.39 -5.76
N SER A 144 -5.55 0.32 -6.33
CA SER A 144 -4.11 0.05 -6.34
C SER A 144 -3.61 -0.30 -7.72
N VAL A 145 -2.32 -0.19 -7.91
CA VAL A 145 -1.62 -0.66 -9.12
C VAL A 145 -0.26 -1.21 -8.70
N SER A 146 0.17 -2.25 -9.40
CA SER A 146 1.45 -2.93 -9.17
C SER A 146 2.57 -2.47 -10.12
N ARG A 147 2.33 -1.44 -10.93
CA ARG A 147 3.27 -0.94 -11.94
C ARG A 147 3.34 0.59 -12.00
N LEU A 148 4.39 1.09 -12.58
CA LEU A 148 4.54 2.50 -12.97
C LEU A 148 4.03 2.72 -14.40
N GLY A 149 3.79 3.97 -14.77
CA GLY A 149 3.35 4.37 -16.09
C GLY A 149 1.88 4.81 -16.13
N TRP A 150 1.26 4.75 -17.27
CA TRP A 150 -0.12 5.16 -17.48
C TRP A 150 -1.13 4.24 -16.83
N ILE A 151 -2.08 4.84 -16.12
CA ILE A 151 -3.27 4.18 -15.58
C ILE A 151 -4.46 4.74 -16.35
N GLY A 152 -5.06 3.90 -17.20
CA GLY A 152 -6.03 4.40 -18.16
C GLY A 152 -5.39 5.38 -19.14
N LYS A 153 -6.11 6.49 -19.46
CA LYS A 153 -5.64 7.49 -20.42
C LYS A 153 -5.27 8.85 -19.77
N ASP A 154 -5.53 9.00 -18.50
CA ASP A 154 -5.54 10.30 -17.80
C ASP A 154 -4.61 10.38 -16.59
N LYS A 155 -4.12 9.26 -16.09
CA LYS A 155 -3.25 9.22 -14.92
C LYS A 155 -1.92 8.57 -15.24
N PHE A 156 -0.84 9.16 -14.77
CA PHE A 156 0.51 8.65 -14.96
C PHE A 156 1.25 8.54 -13.63
N LEU A 157 1.81 7.37 -13.33
CA LEU A 157 2.74 7.16 -12.22
C LEU A 157 4.18 7.08 -12.76
N PRO A 158 5.14 7.68 -12.18
CA PRO A 158 5.24 8.21 -10.82
C PRO A 158 4.63 9.60 -10.72
N GLY A 159 3.98 9.80 -9.65
CA GLY A 159 3.33 11.04 -9.28
C GLY A 159 2.32 10.67 -8.20
N VAL A 160 1.95 11.62 -7.38
CA VAL A 160 0.86 11.40 -6.44
C VAL A 160 -0.44 11.45 -7.24
N SER A 161 -0.91 10.30 -7.69
CA SER A 161 -2.30 10.21 -8.13
C SER A 161 -3.14 10.02 -6.88
N GLU A 162 -3.83 11.07 -6.45
CA GLU A 162 -4.75 11.00 -5.33
C GLU A 162 -5.69 9.81 -5.47
N GLY A 163 -5.77 8.99 -4.42
CA GLY A 163 -6.67 7.85 -4.35
C GLY A 163 -6.19 6.56 -5.03
N ILE A 164 -4.94 6.48 -5.50
CA ILE A 164 -4.35 5.23 -6.00
C ILE A 164 -3.10 4.89 -5.18
N VAL A 165 -3.06 3.69 -4.64
CA VAL A 165 -1.90 3.17 -3.91
C VAL A 165 -1.00 2.41 -4.88
N LEU A 166 0.28 2.74 -4.87
CA LEU A 166 1.28 1.96 -5.57
C LEU A 166 1.63 0.72 -4.72
N ASP A 167 1.14 -0.42 -5.14
CA ASP A 167 1.37 -1.72 -4.51
C ASP A 167 2.45 -2.48 -5.27
N ILE A 168 3.69 -2.10 -5.01
CA ILE A 168 4.84 -2.79 -5.58
C ILE A 168 5.28 -3.84 -4.57
N ASP A 169 5.51 -5.07 -5.06
CA ASP A 169 6.19 -6.11 -4.29
C ASP A 169 7.35 -5.50 -3.50
N SER A 170 7.44 -5.83 -2.22
CA SER A 170 8.40 -5.31 -1.23
C SER A 170 9.89 -5.61 -1.58
N LYS A 171 10.18 -5.97 -2.82
CA LYS A 171 11.55 -6.08 -3.34
C LYS A 171 12.21 -4.71 -3.23
N LYS A 172 13.23 -4.62 -2.38
CA LYS A 172 13.97 -3.38 -2.08
C LYS A 172 14.36 -2.58 -3.33
N ALA A 173 14.65 -3.26 -4.44
CA ALA A 173 14.99 -2.63 -5.72
C ALA A 173 13.81 -1.87 -6.34
N MET A 174 12.60 -2.44 -6.32
CA MET A 174 11.41 -1.78 -6.88
C MET A 174 10.95 -0.61 -6.02
N VAL A 175 11.03 -0.75 -4.70
CA VAL A 175 10.74 0.35 -3.77
C VAL A 175 11.75 1.48 -3.95
N LYS A 176 13.05 1.17 -4.09
CA LYS A 176 14.08 2.16 -4.38
C LYS A 176 13.83 2.87 -5.71
N LEU A 177 13.49 2.11 -6.75
CA LEU A 177 13.15 2.66 -8.06
C LEU A 177 11.96 3.63 -7.96
N ALA A 178 10.85 3.20 -7.36
CA ALA A 178 9.67 4.04 -7.20
C ALA A 178 9.95 5.33 -6.42
N ASN A 179 10.70 5.23 -5.33
CA ASN A 179 11.10 6.40 -4.53
C ASN A 179 12.08 7.33 -5.28
N GLY A 180 12.76 6.82 -6.30
CA GLY A 180 13.63 7.62 -7.16
C GLY A 180 12.86 8.56 -8.09
N PHE A 181 11.60 8.25 -8.38
CA PHE A 181 10.71 9.09 -9.15
C PHE A 181 10.08 10.16 -8.24
N CYS A 182 10.79 11.21 -7.97
CA CYS A 182 10.33 12.30 -7.12
C CYS A 182 10.82 13.65 -7.66
N GLU A 183 10.04 14.69 -7.41
CA GLU A 183 10.49 16.03 -7.67
C GLU A 183 11.66 16.39 -6.75
N ASN A 184 12.72 16.94 -7.32
CA ASN A 184 13.88 17.40 -6.59
C ASN A 184 14.54 18.61 -7.25
N GLY A 185 14.75 19.66 -6.50
CA GLY A 185 15.37 20.89 -6.96
C GLY A 185 14.42 21.83 -7.69
N SER A 186 14.97 22.69 -8.54
CA SER A 186 14.25 23.72 -9.28
C SER A 186 14.19 23.39 -10.77
N PHE A 187 13.00 23.47 -11.35
CA PHE A 187 12.81 23.28 -12.80
C PHE A 187 13.62 24.25 -13.65
N ASP A 188 13.73 25.51 -13.23
CA ASP A 188 14.50 26.52 -13.98
C ASP A 188 16.00 26.25 -13.90
N ALA A 189 16.51 25.85 -12.74
CA ALA A 189 17.92 25.42 -12.62
C ALA A 189 18.19 24.17 -13.46
N TRP A 190 17.28 23.21 -13.51
CA TRP A 190 17.37 22.03 -14.37
C TRP A 190 17.39 22.42 -15.85
N LYS A 191 16.49 23.32 -16.31
CA LYS A 191 16.46 23.82 -17.69
C LYS A 191 17.78 24.47 -18.10
N ILE A 192 18.34 25.33 -17.26
CA ILE A 192 19.63 25.98 -17.51
C ILE A 192 20.73 24.91 -17.63
N GLY A 193 20.78 23.92 -16.73
CA GLY A 193 21.74 22.82 -16.76
C GLY A 193 21.63 21.99 -18.05
N ILE A 194 20.40 21.63 -18.43
CA ILE A 194 20.17 20.88 -19.68
C ILE A 194 20.55 21.69 -20.91
N ASP A 195 20.18 22.96 -21.00
CA ASP A 195 20.56 23.80 -22.14
C ASP A 195 22.08 23.94 -22.26
N HIS A 196 22.78 24.15 -21.15
CA HIS A 196 24.23 24.32 -21.14
C HIS A 196 24.98 23.03 -21.52
N HIS A 197 24.61 21.87 -20.95
CA HIS A 197 25.38 20.64 -21.06
C HIS A 197 24.89 19.71 -22.16
N VAL A 198 23.61 19.68 -22.47
CA VAL A 198 22.98 18.71 -23.38
C VAL A 198 22.85 19.27 -24.78
N ARG A 199 22.57 20.56 -24.94
CA ARG A 199 22.25 21.19 -26.25
C ARG A 199 23.32 20.96 -27.33
N LYS A 200 24.60 20.97 -26.96
CA LYS A 200 25.73 20.80 -27.90
C LYS A 200 26.09 19.34 -28.19
N ASN A 201 25.52 18.38 -27.47
CA ASN A 201 25.83 16.97 -27.61
C ASN A 201 24.67 16.20 -28.23
N LEU A 202 24.83 15.71 -29.46
CA LEU A 202 23.77 14.98 -30.18
C LEU A 202 23.28 13.76 -29.44
N ILE A 203 24.20 12.96 -28.84
CA ILE A 203 23.84 11.73 -28.11
C ILE A 203 23.03 12.08 -26.87
N ALA A 204 23.46 13.08 -26.11
CA ALA A 204 22.75 13.51 -24.90
C ALA A 204 21.34 14.04 -25.26
N ARG A 205 21.22 14.79 -26.37
CA ARG A 205 19.90 15.25 -26.90
C ARG A 205 19.01 14.08 -27.28
N LEU A 206 19.55 13.09 -27.98
CA LEU A 206 18.81 11.89 -28.38
C LEU A 206 18.32 11.11 -27.14
N MET A 207 19.17 10.92 -26.14
CA MET A 207 18.84 10.25 -24.90
C MET A 207 17.73 11.00 -24.12
N LEU A 208 17.86 12.33 -24.03
CA LEU A 208 16.87 13.19 -23.38
C LEU A 208 15.51 13.12 -24.13
N ALA A 209 15.52 13.22 -25.46
CA ALA A 209 14.32 13.11 -26.28
C ALA A 209 13.65 11.74 -26.12
N GLY A 210 14.44 10.65 -26.07
CA GLY A 210 13.93 9.31 -25.82
C GLY A 210 13.30 9.17 -24.44
N SER A 211 13.85 9.85 -23.45
CA SER A 211 13.29 9.90 -22.09
C SER A 211 11.90 10.55 -22.08
N PHE A 212 11.71 11.69 -22.70
CA PHE A 212 10.40 12.31 -22.87
C PHE A 212 9.45 11.46 -23.72
N ALA A 213 9.93 10.89 -24.82
CA ALA A 213 9.13 10.06 -25.72
C ALA A 213 8.59 8.80 -25.00
N SER A 214 9.30 8.27 -24.00
CA SER A 214 8.92 7.05 -23.30
C SER A 214 7.51 7.12 -22.68
N SER A 215 7.12 8.27 -22.16
CA SER A 215 5.79 8.49 -21.61
C SER A 215 4.68 8.57 -22.67
N LEU A 216 5.02 8.86 -23.90
CA LEU A 216 4.04 9.02 -24.98
C LEU A 216 3.75 7.72 -25.73
N LEU A 217 4.64 6.71 -25.66
CA LEU A 217 4.54 5.49 -26.47
C LEU A 217 3.21 4.76 -26.30
N THR A 218 2.74 4.60 -25.07
CA THR A 218 1.46 3.95 -24.78
C THR A 218 0.28 4.74 -25.36
N MET A 219 0.32 6.08 -25.27
CA MET A 219 -0.77 6.94 -25.74
C MET A 219 -0.92 6.91 -27.26
N ILE A 220 0.21 6.81 -27.99
CA ILE A 220 0.20 6.75 -29.47
C ILE A 220 0.18 5.31 -29.99
N GLY A 221 0.04 4.31 -29.11
CA GLY A 221 0.01 2.89 -29.48
C GLY A 221 1.32 2.37 -30.08
N HIS A 222 2.44 3.03 -29.77
CA HIS A 222 3.75 2.62 -30.29
C HIS A 222 4.40 1.57 -29.40
N ARG A 223 5.16 0.66 -30.02
CA ARG A 223 5.92 -0.37 -29.27
C ARG A 223 7.10 0.25 -28.54
N ASN A 224 7.47 -0.34 -27.42
CA ASN A 224 8.70 0.02 -26.70
C ASN A 224 9.93 -0.24 -27.57
N PHE A 225 10.93 0.62 -27.48
CA PHE A 225 12.20 0.49 -28.17
C PHE A 225 13.37 0.72 -27.20
N ILE A 226 14.54 0.27 -27.59
CA ILE A 226 15.76 0.41 -26.81
C ILE A 226 16.69 1.37 -27.55
N ILE A 227 17.20 2.38 -26.84
CA ILE A 227 18.30 3.23 -27.31
C ILE A 227 19.59 2.67 -26.70
N HIS A 228 20.43 2.07 -27.56
CA HIS A 228 21.73 1.58 -27.14
C HIS A 228 22.84 2.54 -27.54
N VAL A 229 23.56 3.04 -26.52
CA VAL A 229 24.73 3.93 -26.70
C VAL A 229 26.00 3.17 -26.44
N TRP A 230 26.88 3.10 -27.45
CA TRP A 230 28.17 2.43 -27.36
C TRP A 230 29.31 3.40 -27.68
N GLY A 231 30.54 3.02 -27.35
CA GLY A 231 31.72 3.83 -27.61
C GLY A 231 32.81 3.68 -26.52
N ALA A 232 33.90 4.40 -26.67
CA ALA A 232 35.03 4.35 -25.78
C ALA A 232 34.66 4.68 -24.32
N SER A 233 35.44 4.17 -23.37
CA SER A 233 35.32 4.55 -21.96
C SER A 233 35.54 6.07 -21.81
N ARG A 234 34.88 6.68 -20.82
CA ARG A 234 34.90 8.13 -20.55
C ARG A 234 34.27 9.01 -21.64
N GLY A 235 33.52 8.45 -22.61
CA GLY A 235 32.85 9.18 -23.67
C GLY A 235 31.53 9.89 -23.26
N GLY A 236 31.25 10.06 -21.98
CA GLY A 236 30.05 10.77 -21.50
C GLY A 236 28.74 9.98 -21.54
N LYS A 237 28.75 8.68 -21.86
CA LYS A 237 27.54 7.83 -21.96
C LYS A 237 26.69 7.86 -20.69
N THR A 238 27.33 7.65 -19.54
CA THR A 238 26.66 7.66 -18.24
C THR A 238 26.11 9.05 -17.89
N ALA A 239 26.84 10.12 -18.25
CA ALA A 239 26.34 11.49 -18.05
C ALA A 239 25.09 11.77 -18.90
N ALA A 240 25.08 11.34 -20.16
CA ALA A 240 23.90 11.44 -21.02
C ALA A 240 22.70 10.65 -20.49
N LEU A 241 22.94 9.44 -19.96
CA LEU A 241 21.88 8.64 -19.31
C LEU A 241 21.33 9.34 -18.05
N LYS A 242 22.21 9.87 -17.19
CA LYS A 242 21.79 10.62 -16.00
C LYS A 242 21.00 11.88 -16.36
N ALA A 243 21.39 12.60 -17.41
CA ALA A 243 20.63 13.73 -17.92
C ALA A 243 19.23 13.30 -18.41
N ALA A 244 19.12 12.16 -19.09
CA ALA A 244 17.84 11.61 -19.52
C ALA A 244 16.94 11.18 -18.35
N LEU A 245 17.52 10.53 -17.31
CA LEU A 245 16.82 10.09 -16.11
C LEU A 245 16.38 11.25 -15.21
N SER A 246 17.10 12.38 -15.25
CA SER A 246 16.77 13.57 -14.45
C SER A 246 15.42 14.22 -14.82
N VAL A 247 14.82 13.84 -15.93
CA VAL A 247 13.43 14.20 -16.29
C VAL A 247 12.41 13.63 -15.30
N TRP A 248 12.72 12.47 -14.73
CA TRP A 248 11.78 11.68 -13.92
C TRP A 248 12.07 11.72 -12.42
N GLY A 249 13.24 12.16 -12.03
CA GLY A 249 13.62 12.21 -10.64
C GLY A 249 15.14 12.14 -10.40
N HIS A 250 15.52 11.49 -9.30
CA HIS A 250 16.93 11.39 -8.90
C HIS A 250 17.67 10.29 -9.70
N PRO A 251 18.59 10.64 -10.62
CA PRO A 251 19.20 9.68 -11.54
C PRO A 251 19.89 8.49 -10.87
N GLU A 252 20.56 8.71 -9.73
CA GLU A 252 21.27 7.65 -8.99
C GLU A 252 20.34 6.64 -8.32
N SER A 253 19.08 7.02 -8.10
CA SER A 253 18.09 6.13 -7.51
C SER A 253 17.32 5.35 -8.56
N ILE A 254 17.21 5.90 -9.79
CA ILE A 254 16.52 5.28 -10.93
C ILE A 254 17.46 4.35 -11.71
N MET A 255 18.76 4.59 -11.68
CA MET A 255 19.81 3.71 -12.23
C MET A 255 20.04 2.51 -11.31
#